data_cf986dda4f7233031256be8356838c64
#
_entry.id   cf986dda4f7233031256be8356838c64
#
_cell.length_a   1.000
_cell.length_b   1.000
_cell.length_c   1.000
_cell.angle_alpha   90.00
_cell.angle_beta   90.00
_cell.angle_gamma   90.00
#
_symmetry.space_group_name_H-M   'P 1'
#
loop_
_entity.id
_entity.type
_entity.pdbx_description
1 polymer ?
#
loop_
_entity_poly.entity_id
_entity_poly.type
_entity_poly.pdbx_seq_one_letter_code
_entity_poly.pdbx_strand_id
1 'polypeptide(L)'
;MKTSCYSHAFQAASIVIAMTGSIIAARADIKDYEFQLVDQTIQAGPDKVVSVRLMNIKTGKPVPDAVIFATRLDMAPDGMQEMATKVAPMPGGEAGTYKFKATFGMAGRWQLSLGAKVQGETGTVESKLVITAQK
;
A
#
# COMPACT_ATOMS: atom_id res chain seq x y z
N MET A 1 -15.96 -42.25 -75.82
CA MET A 1 -16.66 -41.62 -74.71
C MET A 1 -15.67 -41.27 -73.63
N LYS A 2 -15.40 -40.03 -73.45
CA LYS A 2 -14.47 -39.58 -72.42
C LYS A 2 -15.21 -38.97 -71.25
N THR A 3 -15.16 -39.61 -70.14
CA THR A 3 -15.65 -39.06 -68.90
C THR A 3 -14.55 -38.29 -68.25
N SER A 4 -14.67 -37.00 -68.19
CA SER A 4 -13.73 -36.10 -67.52
C SER A 4 -14.11 -35.99 -66.06
N CYS A 5 -13.31 -36.59 -65.22
CA CYS A 5 -13.43 -36.38 -63.76
C CYS A 5 -12.71 -35.11 -63.39
N TYR A 6 -13.43 -34.04 -63.11
CA TYR A 6 -12.89 -32.85 -62.48
C TYR A 6 -12.86 -33.03 -60.97
N SER A 7 -11.69 -33.29 -60.48
CA SER A 7 -11.45 -33.26 -59.06
C SER A 7 -11.34 -31.80 -58.60
N HIS A 8 -12.39 -31.34 -57.95
CA HIS A 8 -12.29 -30.04 -57.27
C HIS A 8 -11.64 -30.29 -55.91
N ALA A 9 -10.38 -29.89 -55.85
CA ALA A 9 -9.69 -29.82 -54.59
C ALA A 9 -10.19 -28.61 -53.83
N PHE A 10 -10.98 -28.84 -52.80
CA PHE A 10 -11.31 -27.81 -51.84
C PHE A 10 -10.12 -27.62 -50.94
N GLN A 11 -9.37 -26.53 -51.12
CA GLN A 11 -8.43 -26.07 -50.16
C GLN A 11 -9.18 -25.37 -49.02
N ALA A 12 -9.30 -26.05 -47.92
CA ALA A 12 -9.75 -25.45 -46.69
C ALA A 12 -8.61 -24.58 -46.16
N ALA A 13 -8.73 -23.28 -46.33
CA ALA A 13 -7.84 -22.32 -45.67
C ALA A 13 -8.23 -22.27 -44.19
N SER A 14 -7.46 -22.93 -43.37
CA SER A 14 -7.57 -22.82 -41.92
C SER A 14 -7.02 -21.44 -41.50
N ILE A 15 -7.94 -20.53 -41.26
CA ILE A 15 -7.59 -19.24 -40.63
C ILE A 15 -7.35 -19.52 -39.14
N VAL A 16 -6.11 -19.67 -38.78
CA VAL A 16 -5.71 -19.67 -37.36
C VAL A 16 -5.77 -18.23 -36.88
N ILE A 17 -6.89 -17.88 -36.26
CA ILE A 17 -6.98 -16.61 -35.54
C ILE A 17 -6.15 -16.79 -34.25
N ALA A 18 -4.91 -16.34 -34.29
CA ALA A 18 -4.12 -16.20 -33.09
C ALA A 18 -4.73 -15.07 -32.26
N MET A 19 -5.57 -15.40 -31.29
CA MET A 19 -5.95 -14.48 -30.24
C MET A 19 -4.72 -14.21 -29.37
N THR A 20 -3.98 -13.19 -29.72
CA THR A 20 -3.00 -12.61 -28.81
C THR A 20 -3.80 -11.90 -27.71
N GLY A 21 -4.13 -12.65 -26.68
CA GLY A 21 -4.69 -12.09 -25.46
C GLY A 21 -3.62 -11.19 -24.84
N SER A 22 -3.78 -9.90 -25.00
CA SER A 22 -3.00 -8.94 -24.25
C SER A 22 -3.37 -9.10 -22.79
N ILE A 23 -2.53 -9.79 -22.03
CA ILE A 23 -2.64 -9.80 -20.58
C ILE A 23 -2.25 -8.40 -20.13
N ILE A 24 -3.23 -7.53 -19.97
CA ILE A 24 -3.05 -6.27 -19.31
C ILE A 24 -2.88 -6.64 -17.84
N ALA A 25 -1.64 -6.76 -17.40
CA ALA A 25 -1.35 -6.83 -15.97
C ALA A 25 -1.89 -5.53 -15.36
N ALA A 26 -2.96 -5.63 -14.58
CA ALA A 26 -3.47 -4.52 -13.81
C ALA A 26 -2.39 -4.13 -12.79
N ARG A 27 -1.58 -3.14 -13.12
CA ARG A 27 -0.63 -2.56 -12.17
C ARG A 27 -1.46 -1.80 -11.15
N ALA A 28 -1.35 -2.20 -9.89
CA ALA A 28 -1.86 -1.38 -8.82
C ALA A 28 -1.12 -0.04 -8.86
N ASP A 29 -1.86 1.06 -8.87
CA ASP A 29 -1.30 2.39 -8.77
C ASP A 29 -0.90 2.62 -7.30
N ILE A 30 0.14 3.40 -7.08
CA ILE A 30 0.54 3.80 -5.73
C ILE A 30 -0.60 4.48 -4.94
N LYS A 31 -1.56 5.07 -5.62
CA LYS A 31 -2.77 5.66 -5.05
C LYS A 31 -3.74 4.64 -4.49
N ASP A 32 -3.57 3.36 -4.83
CA ASP A 32 -4.42 2.27 -4.34
C ASP A 32 -3.98 1.77 -2.96
N TYR A 33 -2.91 2.30 -2.42
CA TYR A 33 -2.37 1.95 -1.12
C TYR A 33 -2.65 3.05 -0.10
N GLU A 34 -3.10 2.65 1.07
CA GLU A 34 -3.43 3.57 2.15
C GLU A 34 -2.95 3.02 3.49
N PHE A 35 -2.33 3.89 4.28
CA PHE A 35 -2.07 3.61 5.68
C PHE A 35 -3.28 3.97 6.53
N GLN A 36 -3.65 3.08 7.41
CA GLN A 36 -4.74 3.26 8.36
C GLN A 36 -4.24 3.07 9.78
N LEU A 37 -4.62 3.94 10.68
CA LEU A 37 -4.36 3.77 12.10
C LEU A 37 -5.24 2.65 12.66
N VAL A 38 -4.64 1.75 13.43
CA VAL A 38 -5.40 0.76 14.19
C VAL A 38 -6.12 1.44 15.36
N ASP A 39 -5.41 2.31 16.08
CA ASP A 39 -5.95 3.12 17.16
C ASP A 39 -5.67 4.60 16.90
N GLN A 40 -6.71 5.41 16.86
CA GLN A 40 -6.59 6.85 16.63
C GLN A 40 -6.30 7.65 17.90
N THR A 41 -6.50 7.03 19.04
CA THR A 41 -6.32 7.64 20.36
C THR A 41 -5.33 6.84 21.16
N ILE A 42 -4.39 7.53 21.81
CA ILE A 42 -3.36 6.93 22.65
C ILE A 42 -3.19 7.78 23.92
N GLN A 43 -2.70 7.17 24.98
CA GLN A 43 -2.34 7.95 26.16
C GLN A 43 -0.96 8.58 25.98
N ALA A 44 -0.81 9.84 26.39
CA ALA A 44 0.48 10.51 26.40
C ALA A 44 1.43 9.81 27.37
N GLY A 45 2.69 9.80 27.04
CA GLY A 45 3.73 9.18 27.87
C GLY A 45 4.85 8.57 27.02
N PRO A 46 5.86 8.01 27.68
CA PRO A 46 7.01 7.39 27.01
C PRO A 46 6.65 6.01 26.45
N ASP A 47 7.41 5.58 25.44
CA ASP A 47 7.39 4.22 24.90
C ASP A 47 5.99 3.70 24.51
N LYS A 48 5.20 4.55 23.89
CA LYS A 48 3.88 4.16 23.38
C LYS A 48 4.01 3.46 22.05
N VAL A 49 3.16 2.47 21.82
CA VAL A 49 3.13 1.71 20.56
C VAL A 49 2.01 2.23 19.67
N VAL A 50 2.38 2.63 18.47
CA VAL A 50 1.45 3.03 17.41
C VAL A 50 1.43 1.93 16.37
N SER A 51 0.26 1.45 16.03
CA SER A 51 0.06 0.43 14.99
C SER A 51 -0.63 1.03 13.79
N VAL A 52 -0.05 0.81 12.62
CA VAL A 52 -0.63 1.21 11.34
C VAL A 52 -0.78 -0.01 10.45
N ARG A 53 -1.81 0.00 9.63
CA ARG A 53 -2.06 -1.05 8.65
C ARG A 53 -1.93 -0.44 7.27
N LEU A 54 -1.16 -1.09 6.40
CA LEU A 54 -1.09 -0.72 4.99
C LEU A 54 -2.05 -1.61 4.20
N MET A 55 -3.00 -0.99 3.54
CA MET A 55 -4.05 -1.66 2.78
C MET A 55 -3.96 -1.33 1.30
N ASN A 56 -4.21 -2.33 0.47
CA ASN A 56 -4.55 -2.10 -0.91
C ASN A 56 -6.08 -1.94 -0.98
N ILE A 57 -6.54 -0.72 -1.25
CA ILE A 57 -7.98 -0.40 -1.23
C ILE A 57 -8.76 -1.02 -2.39
N LYS A 58 -8.12 -1.36 -3.50
CA LYS A 58 -8.76 -2.08 -4.61
C LYS A 58 -9.05 -3.52 -4.28
N THR A 59 -8.13 -4.21 -3.64
CA THR A 59 -8.28 -5.63 -3.29
C THR A 59 -8.84 -5.86 -1.90
N GLY A 60 -8.81 -4.83 -1.03
CA GLY A 60 -9.18 -4.94 0.36
C GLY A 60 -8.22 -5.77 1.22
N LYS A 61 -7.03 -6.06 0.71
CA LYS A 61 -6.04 -6.90 1.37
C LYS A 61 -4.92 -6.09 2.01
N PRO A 62 -4.42 -6.52 3.17
CA PRO A 62 -3.22 -5.91 3.77
C PRO A 62 -1.98 -6.20 2.93
N VAL A 63 -1.01 -5.29 2.99
CA VAL A 63 0.25 -5.36 2.25
C VAL A 63 1.39 -5.70 3.22
N PRO A 64 1.89 -6.96 3.22
CA PRO A 64 2.86 -7.40 4.22
C PRO A 64 4.31 -7.02 3.91
N ASP A 65 4.64 -6.73 2.65
CA ASP A 65 6.03 -6.61 2.18
C ASP A 65 6.45 -5.18 1.87
N ALA A 66 5.86 -4.20 2.52
CA ALA A 66 6.25 -2.82 2.35
C ALA A 66 7.47 -2.48 3.22
N VAL A 67 8.34 -1.65 2.66
CA VAL A 67 9.49 -1.09 3.38
C VAL A 67 9.19 0.35 3.74
N ILE A 68 9.03 0.62 5.02
CA ILE A 68 8.83 1.97 5.54
C ILE A 68 10.21 2.60 5.74
N PHE A 69 10.54 3.60 4.94
CA PHE A 69 11.85 4.24 4.95
C PHE A 69 11.86 5.63 5.58
N ALA A 70 10.69 6.22 5.76
CA ALA A 70 10.57 7.55 6.37
C ALA A 70 9.44 7.56 7.40
N THR A 71 9.77 8.06 8.57
CA THR A 71 8.82 8.24 9.68
C THR A 71 9.08 9.58 10.36
N ARG A 72 8.03 10.31 10.66
CA ARG A 72 8.10 11.54 11.43
C ARG A 72 6.84 11.69 12.28
N LEU A 73 7.02 12.02 13.53
CA LEU A 73 5.91 12.29 14.44
C LEU A 73 6.10 13.69 15.04
N ASP A 74 5.16 14.56 14.80
CA ASP A 74 5.18 15.93 15.31
C ASP A 74 3.77 16.42 15.66
N MET A 75 3.66 17.59 16.23
CA MET A 75 2.38 18.22 16.60
C MET A 75 1.93 19.27 15.58
N ALA A 76 2.16 19.01 14.29
CA ALA A 76 1.72 19.91 13.22
C ALA A 76 0.20 20.24 13.25
N PRO A 77 -0.72 19.29 13.57
CA PRO A 77 -2.14 19.64 13.69
C PRO A 77 -2.47 20.70 14.72
N ASP A 78 -1.63 20.84 15.75
CA ASP A 78 -1.76 21.86 16.77
C ASP A 78 -0.83 23.08 16.54
N GLY A 79 -0.26 23.18 15.33
CA GLY A 79 0.60 24.28 14.92
C GLY A 79 2.01 24.22 15.52
N MET A 80 2.43 23.08 16.06
CA MET A 80 3.72 22.90 16.74
C MET A 80 4.59 21.87 16.01
N GLN A 81 4.99 22.16 14.78
CA GLN A 81 5.82 21.25 13.97
C GLN A 81 7.21 21.00 14.57
N GLU A 82 7.69 21.92 15.37
CA GLU A 82 8.98 21.79 16.08
C GLU A 82 8.94 20.76 17.22
N MET A 83 7.75 20.40 17.68
CA MET A 83 7.56 19.36 18.69
C MET A 83 7.59 17.97 18.03
N ALA A 84 8.76 17.61 17.52
CA ALA A 84 8.98 16.31 16.92
C ALA A 84 9.59 15.32 17.90
N THR A 85 9.22 14.07 17.78
CA THR A 85 9.76 12.98 18.58
C THR A 85 10.28 11.85 17.71
N LYS A 86 11.16 11.02 18.24
CA LYS A 86 11.69 9.86 17.53
C LYS A 86 10.63 8.77 17.41
N VAL A 87 10.62 8.14 16.26
CA VAL A 87 9.78 6.99 15.97
C VAL A 87 10.69 5.82 15.64
N ALA A 88 10.59 4.75 16.41
CA ALA A 88 11.37 3.54 16.19
C ALA A 88 10.48 2.42 15.70
N PRO A 89 10.84 1.74 14.59
CA PRO A 89 10.10 0.58 14.14
C PRO A 89 10.23 -0.56 15.15
N MET A 90 9.15 -1.32 15.31
CA MET A 90 9.11 -2.50 16.15
C MET A 90 8.86 -3.75 15.32
N PRO A 91 9.53 -4.86 15.62
CA PRO A 91 9.24 -6.13 14.97
C PRO A 91 7.92 -6.71 15.48
N GLY A 92 7.33 -7.58 14.68
CA GLY A 92 6.12 -8.31 15.04
C GLY A 92 4.85 -7.65 14.55
N GLY A 93 3.73 -8.29 14.82
CA GLY A 93 2.41 -7.91 14.36
C GLY A 93 1.91 -8.80 13.24
N GLU A 94 0.65 -8.62 12.88
CA GLU A 94 0.03 -9.32 11.76
C GLU A 94 0.60 -8.83 10.41
N ALA A 95 0.50 -9.67 9.39
CA ALA A 95 0.89 -9.29 8.04
C ALA A 95 0.14 -8.02 7.60
N GLY A 96 0.88 -7.03 7.12
CA GLY A 96 0.33 -5.73 6.72
C GLY A 96 0.17 -4.73 7.86
N THR A 97 0.47 -5.12 9.10
CA THR A 97 0.47 -4.23 10.26
C THR A 97 1.91 -3.89 10.65
N TYR A 98 2.17 -2.60 10.81
CA TYR A 98 3.49 -2.06 11.16
C TYR A 98 3.38 -1.33 12.48
N LYS A 99 4.29 -1.65 13.39
CA LYS A 99 4.30 -1.08 14.73
C LYS A 99 5.48 -0.16 14.93
N PHE A 100 5.24 0.92 15.64
CA PHE A 100 6.25 1.91 15.97
C PHE A 100 6.18 2.24 17.45
N LYS A 101 7.34 2.45 18.03
CA LYS A 101 7.46 2.96 19.39
C LYS A 101 7.78 4.44 19.33
N ALA A 102 7.04 5.26 20.06
CA ALA A 102 7.24 6.68 20.14
C ALA A 102 6.88 7.22 21.52
N THR A 103 7.44 8.36 21.85
CA THR A 103 7.13 9.09 23.08
C THR A 103 6.21 10.25 22.75
N PHE A 104 5.04 10.28 23.36
CA PHE A 104 4.10 11.38 23.26
C PHE A 104 4.30 12.26 24.52
N GLY A 105 5.10 13.30 24.39
CA GLY A 105 5.51 14.12 25.52
C GLY A 105 4.41 14.95 26.16
N MET A 106 3.31 15.16 25.45
CA MET A 106 2.14 15.90 25.95
C MET A 106 0.87 15.45 25.24
N ALA A 107 -0.25 15.74 25.87
CA ALA A 107 -1.55 15.53 25.26
C ALA A 107 -1.77 16.52 24.10
N GLY A 108 -2.46 16.08 23.07
CA GLY A 108 -2.74 16.89 21.90
C GLY A 108 -2.85 16.05 20.64
N ARG A 109 -2.89 16.70 19.50
CA ARG A 109 -2.95 16.03 18.20
C ARG A 109 -1.56 15.92 17.60
N TRP A 110 -1.17 14.71 17.32
CA TRP A 110 0.11 14.37 16.70
C TRP A 110 -0.10 13.88 15.29
N GLN A 111 0.80 14.23 14.40
CA GLN A 111 0.78 13.78 13.02
C GLN A 111 1.93 12.81 12.77
N LEU A 112 1.57 11.60 12.40
CA LEU A 112 2.53 10.58 11.95
C LEU A 112 2.61 10.64 10.42
N SER A 113 3.76 11.06 9.92
CA SER A 113 4.06 11.06 8.49
C SER A 113 4.86 9.81 8.15
N LEU A 114 4.39 9.06 7.16
CA LEU A 114 5.01 7.81 6.73
C LEU A 114 5.33 7.87 5.25
N GLY A 115 6.47 7.30 4.90
CA GLY A 115 6.84 7.04 3.52
C GLY A 115 7.25 5.58 3.37
N ALA A 116 6.68 4.88 2.42
CA ALA A 116 6.94 3.46 2.21
C ALA A 116 7.07 3.11 0.73
N LYS A 117 7.83 2.06 0.46
CA LYS A 117 7.89 1.42 -0.84
C LYS A 117 7.21 0.06 -0.78
N VAL A 118 6.35 -0.19 -1.74
CA VAL A 118 5.69 -1.48 -1.92
C VAL A 118 6.44 -2.25 -2.99
N GLN A 119 6.72 -3.52 -2.74
CA GLN A 119 7.41 -4.37 -3.72
C GLN A 119 6.61 -4.50 -5.01
N GLY A 120 7.30 -4.35 -6.14
CA GLY A 120 6.68 -4.42 -7.45
C GLY A 120 6.02 -3.14 -7.92
N GLU A 121 5.94 -2.11 -7.09
CA GLU A 121 5.36 -0.82 -7.44
C GLU A 121 6.43 0.23 -7.68
N THR A 122 6.13 1.13 -8.62
CA THR A 122 6.94 2.31 -8.87
C THR A 122 6.39 3.48 -8.07
N GLY A 123 7.24 4.17 -7.34
CA GLY A 123 6.83 5.31 -6.53
C GLY A 123 6.79 5.00 -5.03
N THR A 124 6.29 5.93 -4.28
CA THR A 124 6.28 5.92 -2.81
C THR A 124 4.87 6.16 -2.29
N VAL A 125 4.46 5.34 -1.33
CA VAL A 125 3.23 5.59 -0.58
C VAL A 125 3.54 6.57 0.54
N GLU A 126 2.93 7.73 0.51
CA GLU A 126 3.07 8.75 1.55
C GLU A 126 1.73 8.95 2.25
N SER A 127 1.77 9.04 3.56
CA SER A 127 0.57 9.27 4.37
C SER A 127 0.87 10.13 5.58
N LYS A 128 -0.13 10.91 5.96
CA LYS A 128 -0.12 11.71 7.18
C LYS A 128 -1.34 11.32 8.01
N LEU A 129 -1.08 10.76 9.18
CA LEU A 129 -2.11 10.23 10.07
C LEU A 129 -2.14 11.04 11.36
N VAL A 130 -3.33 11.41 11.80
CA VAL A 130 -3.49 12.19 13.03
C VAL A 130 -3.84 11.28 14.19
N ILE A 131 -3.04 11.34 15.24
CA ILE A 131 -3.19 10.57 16.48
C ILE A 131 -3.51 11.56 17.60
N THR A 132 -4.55 11.29 18.35
CA THR A 132 -4.90 12.07 19.52
C THR A 132 -4.28 11.44 20.77
N ALA A 133 -3.38 12.20 21.42
CA ALA A 133 -2.81 11.79 22.69
C ALA A 133 -3.63 12.41 23.83
N GLN A 134 -4.02 11.58 24.78
CA GLN A 134 -4.81 11.95 25.97
C GLN A 134 -3.94 11.82 27.21
N LYS A 135 -4.28 12.58 28.24
CA LYS A 135 -3.67 12.45 29.57
C LYS A 135 -4.07 11.14 30.25
#